data_4623bfe9a6375b324898ac31b1c7d447
#
_entry.id   4623bfe9a6375b324898ac31b1c7d447
#
_cell.length_a   1.000
_cell.length_b   1.000
_cell.length_c   1.000
_cell.angle_alpha   90.00
_cell.angle_beta   90.00
_cell.angle_gamma   90.00
#
_symmetry.space_group_name_H-M   'P 1'
#
loop_
_entity.id
_entity.type
_entity.pdbx_description
1 polymer ?
#
loop_
_entity_poly.entity_id
_entity_poly.type
_entity_poly.pdbx_seq_one_letter_code
_entity_poly.pdbx_strand_id
1 'polypeptide(L)'
;MSNLGGSVFMFNVGDYIVYPMHGAGTIDAIEEKDILGQKQAYYIIKMPGEVKVMIPTAQADKVGIRSVIDNTQADKVFDILGEDETQTEMNWNKRYRENMDKMKTGDIYEVADVVRNLSFKQKEKGLSTGEKKMLTNAKQILVSELALAKDLSQEKMECWIDERIANSFKSFRIDNAVEDTGVNKFIPFDEENNTIVG
;
A
#
# COMPACT_ATOMS: atom_id res chain seq x y z
N MET A 1 -25.97 12.95 1.31
CA MET A 1 -25.43 14.33 1.47
C MET A 1 -26.11 14.94 2.67
N SER A 2 -25.43 14.97 3.78
CA SER A 2 -25.94 15.59 5.01
C SER A 2 -25.66 17.09 4.96
N ASN A 3 -26.71 17.87 5.07
CA ASN A 3 -26.66 19.33 5.00
C ASN A 3 -26.70 19.89 6.44
N LEU A 4 -25.59 20.38 6.92
CA LEU A 4 -25.55 21.22 8.12
C LEU A 4 -25.39 22.67 7.63
N GLY A 5 -26.52 23.43 7.67
CA GLY A 5 -26.47 24.89 7.45
C GLY A 5 -25.98 25.36 6.04
N GLY A 6 -26.31 24.63 4.97
CA GLY A 6 -26.00 25.07 3.60
C GLY A 6 -24.56 24.76 3.08
N SER A 7 -23.72 24.13 3.88
CA SER A 7 -22.39 23.70 3.43
C SER A 7 -22.47 22.34 2.73
N VAL A 8 -21.93 22.23 1.51
CA VAL A 8 -21.79 20.96 0.79
C VAL A 8 -20.45 20.35 1.21
N PHE A 9 -20.51 19.19 1.86
CA PHE A 9 -19.32 18.44 2.24
C PHE A 9 -18.93 17.45 1.13
N MET A 10 -17.64 17.28 0.89
CA MET A 10 -17.12 16.31 -0.07
C MET A 10 -17.37 14.87 0.39
N PHE A 11 -17.30 14.61 1.72
CA PHE A 11 -17.50 13.32 2.34
C PHE A 11 -18.57 13.38 3.43
N ASN A 12 -19.20 12.24 3.73
CA ASN A 12 -20.22 12.08 4.76
C ASN A 12 -19.68 11.25 5.93
N VAL A 13 -20.38 11.32 7.06
CA VAL A 13 -20.11 10.40 8.19
C VAL A 13 -20.33 8.96 7.74
N GLY A 14 -19.38 8.09 8.06
CA GLY A 14 -19.35 6.70 7.63
C GLY A 14 -18.54 6.44 6.36
N ASP A 15 -18.17 7.47 5.60
CA ASP A 15 -17.33 7.29 4.41
C ASP A 15 -15.92 6.83 4.78
N TYR A 16 -15.38 5.91 3.98
CA TYR A 16 -13.99 5.49 4.05
C TYR A 16 -13.13 6.41 3.20
N ILE A 17 -12.10 6.96 3.82
CA ILE A 17 -11.17 7.91 3.16
C ILE A 17 -9.72 7.51 3.38
N VAL A 18 -8.88 8.00 2.49
CA VAL A 18 -7.42 7.92 2.63
C VAL A 18 -6.86 9.31 2.92
N TYR A 19 -6.00 9.37 3.92
CA TYR A 19 -5.17 10.54 4.19
C TYR A 19 -3.73 10.21 3.79
N PRO A 20 -3.17 10.85 2.75
CA PRO A 20 -1.82 10.57 2.25
C PRO A 20 -0.79 10.52 3.39
N MET A 21 0.14 9.57 3.34
CA MET A 21 1.16 9.30 4.37
C MET A 21 0.65 8.75 5.70
N HIS A 22 -0.68 8.74 5.93
CA HIS A 22 -1.28 8.31 7.20
C HIS A 22 -2.14 7.04 7.06
N GLY A 23 -2.54 6.70 5.82
CA GLY A 23 -3.37 5.54 5.51
C GLY A 23 -4.86 5.84 5.48
N ALA A 24 -5.67 4.78 5.53
CA ALA A 24 -7.12 4.87 5.44
C ALA A 24 -7.81 4.86 6.80
N GLY A 25 -8.95 5.53 6.87
CA GLY A 25 -9.80 5.61 8.06
C GLY A 25 -11.25 5.91 7.70
N THR A 26 -12.10 6.05 8.71
CA THR A 26 -13.53 6.31 8.57
C THR A 26 -13.86 7.70 9.12
N ILE A 27 -14.71 8.43 8.44
CA ILE A 27 -15.25 9.68 8.97
C ILE A 27 -16.25 9.34 10.10
N ASP A 28 -15.82 9.60 11.33
CA ASP A 28 -16.58 9.32 12.55
C ASP A 28 -17.66 10.40 12.80
N ALA A 29 -17.31 11.66 12.55
CA ALA A 29 -18.20 12.80 12.71
C ALA A 29 -17.79 13.98 11.80
N ILE A 30 -18.74 14.93 11.61
CA ILE A 30 -18.47 16.26 11.07
C ILE A 30 -18.90 17.25 12.16
N GLU A 31 -17.95 18.00 12.69
CA GLU A 31 -18.19 18.89 13.84
C GLU A 31 -17.79 20.32 13.52
N GLU A 32 -18.63 21.28 13.90
CA GLU A 32 -18.22 22.69 13.93
C GLU A 32 -17.39 22.97 15.19
N LYS A 33 -16.22 23.58 15.00
CA LYS A 33 -15.35 23.99 16.11
C LYS A 33 -14.91 25.43 15.93
N ASP A 34 -14.84 26.11 17.06
CA ASP A 34 -14.23 27.46 17.14
C ASP A 34 -12.79 27.28 17.61
N ILE A 35 -11.86 27.49 16.67
CA ILE A 35 -10.43 27.41 16.97
C ILE A 35 -9.82 28.78 16.65
N LEU A 36 -9.28 29.42 17.67
CA LEU A 36 -8.68 30.77 17.58
C LEU A 36 -9.65 31.83 17.02
N GLY A 37 -10.94 31.76 17.38
CA GLY A 37 -11.98 32.69 16.94
C GLY A 37 -12.49 32.44 15.52
N GLN A 38 -12.09 31.34 14.89
CA GLN A 38 -12.59 30.94 13.58
C GLN A 38 -13.50 29.70 13.73
N LYS A 39 -14.78 29.88 13.43
CA LYS A 39 -15.75 28.78 13.36
C LYS A 39 -15.67 28.12 11.98
N GLN A 40 -15.35 26.84 11.96
CA GLN A 40 -15.33 26.04 10.73
C GLN A 40 -15.67 24.57 11.03
N ALA A 41 -16.15 23.87 9.99
CA ALA A 41 -16.46 22.46 10.08
C ALA A 41 -15.17 21.63 9.91
N TYR A 42 -15.10 20.53 10.68
CA TYR A 42 -14.00 19.57 10.66
C TYR A 42 -14.51 18.16 10.42
N TYR A 43 -13.81 17.41 9.58
CA TYR A 43 -13.91 15.96 9.58
C TYR A 43 -13.16 15.40 10.78
N ILE A 44 -13.85 14.59 11.58
CA ILE A 44 -13.24 13.76 12.63
C ILE A 44 -13.06 12.37 12.03
N ILE A 45 -11.83 12.00 11.79
CA ILE A 45 -11.47 10.75 11.09
C ILE A 45 -10.91 9.78 12.11
N LYS A 46 -11.51 8.60 12.22
CA LYS A 46 -10.99 7.49 13.01
C LYS A 46 -10.03 6.69 12.17
N MET A 47 -8.74 6.74 12.53
CA MET A 47 -7.65 6.01 11.91
C MET A 47 -7.40 4.68 12.66
N PRO A 48 -6.63 3.74 12.08
CA PRO A 48 -6.18 2.54 12.78
C PRO A 48 -5.51 2.86 14.12
N GLY A 49 -5.67 1.98 15.11
CA GLY A 49 -5.11 2.17 16.44
C GLY A 49 -5.84 3.20 17.30
N GLU A 50 -7.13 3.43 17.03
CA GLU A 50 -7.99 4.37 17.78
C GLU A 50 -7.52 5.84 17.72
N VAL A 51 -6.62 6.17 16.80
CA VAL A 51 -6.16 7.55 16.60
C VAL A 51 -7.24 8.36 15.90
N LYS A 52 -7.60 9.52 16.45
CA LYS A 52 -8.52 10.46 15.81
C LYS A 52 -7.74 11.62 15.20
N VAL A 53 -7.97 11.88 13.93
CA VAL A 53 -7.41 13.00 13.18
C VAL A 53 -8.54 13.99 12.87
N MET A 54 -8.23 15.27 12.99
CA MET A 54 -9.18 16.35 12.75
C MET A 54 -8.68 17.23 11.61
N ILE A 55 -9.49 17.37 10.56
CA ILE A 55 -9.10 18.11 9.36
C ILE A 55 -10.23 19.08 8.99
N PRO A 56 -9.92 20.37 8.76
CA PRO A 56 -10.91 21.31 8.26
C PRO A 56 -11.49 20.85 6.94
N THR A 57 -12.83 20.83 6.82
CA THR A 57 -13.50 20.35 5.61
C THR A 57 -13.08 21.12 4.36
N ALA A 58 -12.82 22.43 4.50
CA ALA A 58 -12.35 23.29 3.42
C ALA A 58 -10.90 23.02 2.96
N GLN A 59 -10.14 22.21 3.72
CA GLN A 59 -8.76 21.87 3.39
C GLN A 59 -8.61 20.41 2.90
N ALA A 60 -9.68 19.61 2.95
CA ALA A 60 -9.65 18.19 2.61
C ALA A 60 -9.01 17.93 1.23
N ASP A 61 -9.42 18.70 0.22
CA ASP A 61 -8.88 18.62 -1.14
C ASP A 61 -7.39 19.00 -1.20
N LYS A 62 -7.00 20.06 -0.50
CA LYS A 62 -5.60 20.53 -0.49
C LYS A 62 -4.62 19.55 0.14
N VAL A 63 -5.07 18.80 1.14
CA VAL A 63 -4.25 17.77 1.80
C VAL A 63 -4.34 16.41 1.09
N GLY A 64 -5.10 16.32 0.00
CA GLY A 64 -5.20 15.16 -0.87
C GLY A 64 -6.04 14.02 -0.29
N ILE A 65 -7.05 14.32 0.54
CA ILE A 65 -7.99 13.29 1.01
C ILE A 65 -8.80 12.78 -0.17
N ARG A 66 -8.88 11.45 -0.30
CA ARG A 66 -9.64 10.76 -1.33
C ARG A 66 -10.43 9.58 -0.77
N SER A 67 -11.37 9.06 -1.53
CA SER A 67 -12.04 7.81 -1.20
C SER A 67 -11.07 6.62 -1.23
N VAL A 68 -11.38 5.59 -0.45
CA VAL A 68 -10.72 4.29 -0.54
C VAL A 68 -11.00 3.68 -1.92
N ILE A 69 -10.04 2.92 -2.44
CA ILE A 69 -10.17 2.22 -3.72
C ILE A 69 -11.25 1.14 -3.68
N ASP A 70 -11.75 0.77 -4.86
CA ASP A 70 -12.69 -0.33 -5.02
C ASP A 70 -11.99 -1.71 -5.08
N ASN A 71 -12.81 -2.78 -5.12
CA ASN A 71 -12.32 -4.15 -5.18
C ASN A 71 -11.44 -4.44 -6.41
N THR A 72 -11.80 -3.91 -7.57
CA THR A 72 -11.05 -4.12 -8.82
C THR A 72 -9.69 -3.43 -8.76
N GLN A 73 -9.65 -2.25 -8.18
CA GLN A 73 -8.41 -1.52 -7.95
C GLN A 73 -7.52 -2.23 -6.92
N ALA A 74 -8.13 -2.81 -5.87
CA ALA A 74 -7.41 -3.61 -4.89
C ALA A 74 -6.76 -4.86 -5.53
N ASP A 75 -7.43 -5.53 -6.47
CA ASP A 75 -6.85 -6.68 -7.19
C ASP A 75 -5.60 -6.26 -7.99
N LYS A 76 -5.61 -5.11 -8.65
CA LYS A 76 -4.42 -4.56 -9.33
C LYS A 76 -3.26 -4.28 -8.38
N VAL A 77 -3.55 -3.86 -7.14
CA VAL A 77 -2.50 -3.70 -6.12
C VAL A 77 -1.84 -5.04 -5.81
N PHE A 78 -2.62 -6.13 -5.69
CA PHE A 78 -2.06 -7.48 -5.51
C PHE A 78 -1.27 -7.96 -6.72
N ASP A 79 -1.64 -7.56 -7.95
CA ASP A 79 -0.83 -7.85 -9.13
C ASP A 79 0.53 -7.18 -9.04
N ILE A 80 0.59 -5.88 -8.71
CA ILE A 80 1.85 -5.14 -8.50
C ILE A 80 2.71 -5.79 -7.41
N LEU A 81 2.12 -6.22 -6.29
CA LEU A 81 2.85 -6.90 -5.22
C LEU A 81 3.41 -8.26 -5.64
N GLY A 82 2.85 -8.85 -6.68
CA GLY A 82 3.27 -10.11 -7.26
C GLY A 82 4.23 -10.01 -8.44
N GLU A 83 4.56 -8.80 -8.89
CA GLU A 83 5.56 -8.57 -9.93
C GLU A 83 6.99 -8.72 -9.41
N ASP A 84 7.93 -8.83 -10.34
CA ASP A 84 9.35 -8.83 -10.04
C ASP A 84 9.82 -7.47 -9.51
N GLU A 85 10.99 -7.47 -8.87
CA GLU A 85 11.60 -6.22 -8.40
C GLU A 85 11.85 -5.27 -9.57
N THR A 86 11.33 -4.05 -9.45
CA THR A 86 11.72 -2.98 -10.36
C THR A 86 13.18 -2.60 -10.07
N GLN A 87 14.02 -2.51 -11.08
CA GLN A 87 15.42 -2.08 -10.92
C GLN A 87 15.46 -0.76 -10.16
N THR A 88 15.96 -0.80 -8.94
CA THR A 88 16.06 0.37 -8.08
C THR A 88 17.44 1.00 -8.16
N GLU A 89 17.48 2.32 -8.07
CA GLU A 89 18.75 3.06 -8.03
C GLU A 89 19.69 2.55 -6.96
N MET A 90 20.95 2.30 -7.32
CA MET A 90 21.99 1.84 -6.38
C MET A 90 22.33 2.90 -5.32
N ASN A 91 22.17 4.19 -5.65
CA ASN A 91 22.44 5.29 -4.72
C ASN A 91 21.32 5.36 -3.68
N TRP A 92 21.67 5.11 -2.40
CA TRP A 92 20.74 5.11 -1.28
C TRP A 92 19.96 6.43 -1.14
N ASN A 93 20.63 7.58 -1.23
CA ASN A 93 19.99 8.89 -1.06
C ASN A 93 18.93 9.15 -2.14
N LYS A 94 19.23 8.79 -3.39
CA LYS A 94 18.32 8.98 -4.52
C LYS A 94 17.11 8.06 -4.37
N ARG A 95 17.34 6.77 -4.13
CA ARG A 95 16.28 5.78 -3.90
C ARG A 95 15.36 6.16 -2.73
N TYR A 96 15.94 6.64 -1.61
CA TYR A 96 15.14 7.07 -0.47
C TYR A 96 14.21 8.24 -0.82
N ARG A 97 14.68 9.23 -1.59
CA ARG A 97 13.88 10.37 -2.03
C ARG A 97 12.78 9.93 -2.99
N GLU A 98 13.10 9.10 -3.98
CA GLU A 98 12.13 8.58 -4.96
C GLU A 98 11.01 7.80 -4.26
N ASN A 99 11.34 6.89 -3.36
CA ASN A 99 10.33 6.18 -2.58
C ASN A 99 9.50 7.12 -1.69
N MET A 100 10.12 8.12 -1.07
CA MET A 100 9.39 9.11 -0.28
C MET A 100 8.44 9.94 -1.15
N ASP A 101 8.85 10.31 -2.35
CA ASP A 101 8.01 11.08 -3.27
C ASP A 101 6.84 10.23 -3.77
N LYS A 102 7.05 8.94 -4.09
CA LYS A 102 5.97 7.97 -4.37
C LYS A 102 4.95 7.90 -3.23
N MET A 103 5.41 7.77 -1.98
CA MET A 103 4.50 7.71 -0.83
C MET A 103 3.68 8.99 -0.63
N LYS A 104 4.26 10.17 -0.94
CA LYS A 104 3.56 11.46 -0.80
C LYS A 104 2.46 11.68 -1.83
N THR A 105 2.50 11.01 -2.98
CA THR A 105 1.44 11.12 -3.99
C THR A 105 0.08 10.67 -3.44
N GLY A 106 0.07 9.76 -2.46
CA GLY A 106 -1.14 9.11 -1.97
C GLY A 106 -1.70 8.05 -2.92
N ASP A 107 -1.00 7.79 -4.05
CA ASP A 107 -1.37 6.74 -4.99
C ASP A 107 -1.00 5.36 -4.39
N ILE A 108 -2.01 4.50 -4.24
CA ILE A 108 -1.84 3.18 -3.64
C ILE A 108 -0.93 2.26 -4.47
N TYR A 109 -0.92 2.42 -5.79
CA TYR A 109 -0.08 1.62 -6.68
C TYR A 109 1.40 1.96 -6.48
N GLU A 110 1.71 3.25 -6.32
CA GLU A 110 3.06 3.72 -6.00
C GLU A 110 3.50 3.23 -4.61
N VAL A 111 2.60 3.24 -3.63
CA VAL A 111 2.87 2.68 -2.28
C VAL A 111 3.13 1.18 -2.36
N ALA A 112 2.37 0.43 -3.17
CA ALA A 112 2.57 -1.01 -3.37
C ALA A 112 3.94 -1.32 -3.98
N ASP A 113 4.38 -0.54 -4.97
CA ASP A 113 5.71 -0.64 -5.58
C ASP A 113 6.82 -0.41 -4.53
N VAL A 114 6.67 0.61 -3.68
CA VAL A 114 7.62 0.85 -2.58
C VAL A 114 7.67 -0.31 -1.60
N VAL A 115 6.52 -0.87 -1.21
CA VAL A 115 6.44 -2.03 -0.30
C VAL A 115 7.12 -3.25 -0.91
N ARG A 116 6.82 -3.58 -2.18
CA ARG A 116 7.42 -4.71 -2.90
C ARG A 116 8.94 -4.57 -2.96
N ASN A 117 9.44 -3.47 -3.52
CA ASN A 117 10.87 -3.27 -3.76
C ASN A 117 11.69 -3.23 -2.45
N LEU A 118 11.20 -2.56 -1.41
CA LEU A 118 11.87 -2.56 -0.12
C LEU A 118 11.81 -3.94 0.58
N SER A 119 10.73 -4.70 0.39
CA SER A 119 10.61 -6.05 0.94
C SER A 119 11.59 -7.02 0.26
N PHE A 120 11.76 -6.94 -1.06
CA PHE A 120 12.74 -7.73 -1.80
C PHE A 120 14.15 -7.40 -1.34
N LYS A 121 14.50 -6.12 -1.31
CA LYS A 121 15.80 -5.66 -0.83
C LYS A 121 16.08 -6.09 0.61
N GLN A 122 15.07 -6.07 1.49
CA GLN A 122 15.21 -6.55 2.86
C GLN A 122 15.64 -8.01 2.93
N LYS A 123 15.08 -8.86 2.04
CA LYS A 123 15.39 -10.28 1.97
C LYS A 123 16.77 -10.56 1.36
N GLU A 124 17.24 -9.72 0.44
CA GLU A 124 18.52 -9.91 -0.25
C GLU A 124 19.73 -9.35 0.53
N LYS A 125 19.67 -8.09 0.89
CA LYS A 125 20.82 -7.32 1.40
C LYS A 125 20.55 -6.62 2.71
N GLY A 126 19.30 -6.64 3.18
CA GLY A 126 18.87 -5.86 4.34
C GLY A 126 18.59 -4.38 4.01
N LEU A 127 17.98 -3.69 4.94
CA LEU A 127 17.60 -2.29 4.84
C LEU A 127 18.30 -1.44 5.87
N SER A 128 18.61 -0.19 5.52
CA SER A 128 19.00 0.85 6.47
C SER A 128 17.87 1.16 7.46
N THR A 129 18.18 1.80 8.58
CA THR A 129 17.18 2.20 9.58
C THR A 129 16.07 3.08 8.98
N GLY A 130 16.44 4.01 8.07
CA GLY A 130 15.47 4.86 7.37
C GLY A 130 14.55 4.06 6.44
N GLU A 131 15.11 3.14 5.66
CA GLU A 131 14.32 2.28 4.76
C GLU A 131 13.41 1.32 5.54
N LYS A 132 13.85 0.79 6.69
CA LYS A 132 12.99 -0.04 7.57
C LYS A 132 11.76 0.74 8.06
N LYS A 133 11.97 1.97 8.53
CA LYS A 133 10.87 2.85 8.95
C LYS A 133 9.92 3.16 7.78
N MET A 134 10.47 3.43 6.60
CA MET A 134 9.69 3.69 5.39
C MET A 134 8.86 2.46 5.00
N LEU A 135 9.44 1.26 4.98
CA LEU A 135 8.71 0.03 4.69
C LEU A 135 7.58 -0.21 5.70
N THR A 136 7.83 -0.03 6.99
CA THR A 136 6.80 -0.17 8.03
C THR A 136 5.65 0.79 7.79
N ASN A 137 5.94 2.07 7.52
CA ASN A 137 4.90 3.07 7.24
C ASN A 137 4.14 2.77 5.95
N ALA A 138 4.84 2.43 4.87
CA ALA A 138 4.22 2.07 3.59
C ALA A 138 3.30 0.84 3.72
N LYS A 139 3.71 -0.19 4.47
CA LYS A 139 2.87 -1.35 4.77
C LYS A 139 1.62 -0.96 5.55
N GLN A 140 1.74 -0.12 6.58
CA GLN A 140 0.58 0.33 7.35
C GLN A 140 -0.43 1.09 6.49
N ILE A 141 0.04 1.97 5.60
CA ILE A 141 -0.82 2.67 4.63
C ILE A 141 -1.54 1.66 3.75
N LEU A 142 -0.80 0.74 3.13
CA LEU A 142 -1.32 -0.26 2.21
C LEU A 142 -2.34 -1.19 2.89
N VAL A 143 -1.99 -1.73 4.06
CA VAL A 143 -2.87 -2.62 4.85
C VAL A 143 -4.17 -1.90 5.23
N SER A 144 -4.09 -0.66 5.71
CA SER A 144 -5.27 0.09 6.15
C SER A 144 -6.28 0.31 5.02
N GLU A 145 -5.81 0.61 3.81
CA GLU A 145 -6.69 0.85 2.67
C GLU A 145 -7.24 -0.45 2.09
N LEU A 146 -6.38 -1.46 1.86
CA LEU A 146 -6.81 -2.74 1.32
C LEU A 146 -7.76 -3.51 2.26
N ALA A 147 -7.57 -3.39 3.57
CA ALA A 147 -8.46 -3.99 4.56
C ALA A 147 -9.89 -3.44 4.44
N LEU A 148 -10.04 -2.12 4.27
CA LEU A 148 -11.33 -1.48 4.04
C LEU A 148 -11.91 -1.82 2.66
N ALA A 149 -11.08 -1.82 1.61
CA ALA A 149 -11.51 -2.14 0.25
C ALA A 149 -12.02 -3.58 0.09
N LYS A 150 -11.45 -4.53 0.85
CA LYS A 150 -11.78 -5.96 0.81
C LYS A 150 -12.67 -6.44 1.97
N ASP A 151 -13.07 -5.54 2.86
CA ASP A 151 -13.86 -5.85 4.07
C ASP A 151 -13.20 -6.98 4.91
N LEU A 152 -11.91 -6.82 5.20
CA LEU A 152 -11.10 -7.76 5.96
C LEU A 152 -10.47 -7.10 7.19
N SER A 153 -10.06 -7.92 8.18
CA SER A 153 -9.25 -7.38 9.28
C SER A 153 -7.84 -7.02 8.80
N GLN A 154 -7.21 -6.08 9.48
CA GLN A 154 -5.86 -5.63 9.14
C GLN A 154 -4.84 -6.76 9.26
N GLU A 155 -4.96 -7.61 10.28
CA GLU A 155 -4.06 -8.74 10.49
C GLU A 155 -4.13 -9.74 9.33
N LYS A 156 -5.35 -10.03 8.85
CA LYS A 156 -5.55 -10.90 7.69
C LYS A 156 -4.99 -10.29 6.41
N MET A 157 -5.20 -8.99 6.23
CA MET A 157 -4.68 -8.27 5.07
C MET A 157 -3.16 -8.21 5.08
N GLU A 158 -2.53 -7.97 6.22
CA GLU A 158 -1.08 -7.99 6.35
C GLU A 158 -0.50 -9.36 5.98
N CYS A 159 -1.13 -10.44 6.44
CA CYS A 159 -0.75 -11.81 6.08
C CYS A 159 -0.80 -12.04 4.57
N TRP A 160 -1.88 -11.61 3.91
CA TRP A 160 -2.04 -11.75 2.46
C TRP A 160 -0.97 -10.98 1.66
N ILE A 161 -0.66 -9.76 2.08
CA ILE A 161 0.40 -8.96 1.46
C ILE A 161 1.76 -9.66 1.60
N ASP A 162 2.08 -10.16 2.80
CA ASP A 162 3.36 -10.82 3.06
C ASP A 162 3.49 -12.15 2.31
N GLU A 163 2.42 -12.93 2.21
CA GLU A 163 2.39 -14.15 1.40
C GLU A 163 2.56 -13.85 -0.09
N ARG A 164 1.89 -12.81 -0.61
CA ARG A 164 1.99 -12.43 -2.02
C ARG A 164 3.42 -12.05 -2.38
N ILE A 165 4.06 -11.19 -1.59
CA ILE A 165 5.45 -10.77 -1.76
C ILE A 165 6.43 -11.95 -1.58
N ALA A 166 6.16 -12.85 -0.64
CA ALA A 166 7.03 -14.01 -0.41
C ALA A 166 7.01 -14.99 -1.58
N ASN A 167 5.86 -15.20 -2.20
CA ASN A 167 5.70 -16.07 -3.36
C ASN A 167 6.37 -15.47 -4.60
N SER A 168 6.19 -14.18 -4.87
CA SER A 168 6.87 -13.49 -5.96
C SER A 168 8.40 -13.55 -5.79
N PHE A 169 8.92 -13.29 -4.59
CA PHE A 169 10.36 -13.36 -4.33
C PHE A 169 10.95 -14.76 -4.55
N LYS A 170 10.19 -15.82 -4.25
CA LYS A 170 10.64 -17.20 -4.52
C LYS A 170 10.73 -17.49 -6.03
N SER A 171 9.70 -17.08 -6.80
CA SER A 171 9.69 -17.24 -8.27
C SER A 171 10.86 -16.50 -8.89
N PHE A 172 11.04 -15.24 -8.53
CA PHE A 172 12.16 -14.40 -8.99
C PHE A 172 13.54 -15.06 -8.78
N ARG A 173 13.77 -15.69 -7.64
CA ARG A 173 15.04 -16.38 -7.35
C ARG A 173 15.23 -17.67 -8.15
N ILE A 174 14.15 -18.40 -8.45
CA ILE A 174 14.22 -19.61 -9.27
C ILE A 174 14.56 -19.22 -10.70
N ASP A 175 13.90 -18.22 -11.26
CA ASP A 175 14.11 -17.77 -12.64
C ASP A 175 15.55 -17.26 -12.83
N ASN A 176 16.05 -16.42 -11.94
CA ASN A 176 17.44 -15.95 -12.01
C ASN A 176 18.49 -17.06 -11.78
N ALA A 177 18.19 -18.06 -10.97
CA ALA A 177 19.10 -19.21 -10.76
C ALA A 177 19.19 -20.09 -12.01
N VAL A 178 18.10 -20.18 -12.80
CA VAL A 178 18.08 -20.91 -14.08
C VAL A 178 18.88 -20.17 -15.15
N GLU A 179 18.79 -18.84 -15.20
CA GLU A 179 19.57 -18.03 -16.14
C GLU A 179 21.11 -18.09 -15.86
N ASP A 180 21.49 -18.04 -14.57
CA ASP A 180 22.91 -18.02 -14.18
C ASP A 180 23.61 -19.39 -14.37
N THR A 181 22.86 -20.48 -14.35
CA THR A 181 23.41 -21.83 -14.52
C THR A 181 23.47 -22.31 -15.97
N GLY A 182 22.85 -21.62 -16.92
CA GLY A 182 22.82 -22.01 -18.34
C GLY A 182 22.25 -23.42 -18.61
N VAL A 183 21.69 -24.06 -17.60
CA VAL A 183 21.14 -25.41 -17.68
C VAL A 183 19.64 -25.30 -17.92
N ASN A 184 19.28 -25.14 -19.18
CA ASN A 184 17.95 -25.47 -19.64
C ASN A 184 17.79 -26.99 -19.53
N LYS A 185 17.45 -27.50 -18.36
CA LYS A 185 17.06 -28.91 -18.21
C LYS A 185 15.66 -29.07 -18.78
N PHE A 186 15.60 -29.06 -20.10
CA PHE A 186 14.55 -29.76 -20.80
C PHE A 186 14.77 -31.25 -20.49
N ILE A 187 14.09 -31.79 -19.47
CA ILE A 187 13.99 -33.23 -19.26
C ILE A 187 12.90 -33.68 -20.23
N PRO A 188 13.23 -34.37 -21.30
CA PRO A 188 12.20 -34.88 -22.20
C PRO A 188 11.38 -35.93 -21.47
N PHE A 189 10.07 -35.70 -21.42
CA PHE A 189 9.12 -36.68 -20.92
C PHE A 189 8.89 -37.74 -22.00
N ASP A 190 9.21 -38.96 -21.70
CA ASP A 190 8.95 -40.09 -22.60
C ASP A 190 7.52 -40.57 -22.35
N GLU A 191 6.64 -40.30 -23.33
CA GLU A 191 5.22 -40.67 -23.25
C GLU A 191 5.00 -42.22 -23.35
N GLU A 192 5.98 -43.00 -23.81
CA GLU A 192 5.82 -44.45 -23.95
C GLU A 192 6.13 -45.23 -22.66
N ASN A 193 6.96 -44.71 -21.75
CA ASN A 193 7.40 -45.44 -20.57
C ASN A 193 7.03 -44.81 -19.22
N ASN A 194 6.35 -43.69 -19.20
CA ASN A 194 5.95 -42.98 -18.01
C ASN A 194 7.10 -42.75 -16.97
N THR A 195 8.33 -42.54 -17.47
CA THR A 195 9.55 -42.42 -16.66
C THR A 195 10.39 -41.23 -17.10
N ILE A 196 10.99 -40.54 -16.13
CA ILE A 196 11.96 -39.46 -16.37
C ILE A 196 13.30 -40.11 -16.71
N VAL A 197 13.85 -39.83 -17.90
CA VAL A 197 15.17 -40.33 -18.30
C VAL A 197 16.22 -39.37 -17.79
N GLY A 198 16.98 -39.81 -16.78
CA GLY A 198 18.07 -39.08 -16.15
C GLY A 198 19.38 -39.16 -16.95
#